data_aee4045ad718b6e516c880c5dc560853
#
_entry.id   aee4045ad718b6e516c880c5dc560853
#
_cell.length_a   1.000
_cell.length_b   1.000
_cell.length_c   1.000
_cell.angle_alpha   90.00
_cell.angle_beta   90.00
_cell.angle_gamma   90.00
#
_symmetry.space_group_name_H-M   'P 1'
#
loop_
_entity.id
_entity.type
_entity.pdbx_description
1 polymer ?
#
loop_
_entity_poly.entity_id
_entity_poly.type
_entity_poly.pdbx_seq_one_letter_code
_entity_poly.pdbx_strand_id
1 'polypeptide(L)'
;ILGSGHDAIYKSTDSGINWTKIELYAPLSETNKIHNLAVVPMDIELDKNNRVWASSTISPQYSLVGDQWGSNPPKGGGNIYRFNEEGSSATLINSIIVERQNGAIINQGRRTEMTFTSDNNLLVLCIAPQLDGGYWGVVPRLYKGTIEEWINGTQTELDKPIDKDTSVEDYDFARGQGYYSVSLAAHPSNQGKAYVGGINLFSSNNSGDSWGQLTHRSGRFAQYVHADHHAIIFNDNNPQQMLVGSDGGVSYAATAG
;
A
#
# COMPACT_ATOMS: atom_id res chain seq x y z
N ILE A 1 -6.80 -10.89 -13.27
CA ILE A 1 -6.80 -9.42 -13.28
C ILE A 1 -5.35 -8.97 -13.37
N LEU A 2 -5.07 -7.97 -14.18
CA LEU A 2 -3.75 -7.35 -14.32
C LEU A 2 -3.88 -5.85 -14.09
N GLY A 3 -3.05 -5.29 -13.20
CA GLY A 3 -2.82 -3.85 -13.13
C GLY A 3 -1.79 -3.45 -14.19
N SER A 4 -2.06 -2.39 -14.92
CA SER A 4 -1.05 -1.81 -15.81
C SER A 4 -0.61 -0.45 -15.28
N GLY A 5 0.66 -0.10 -15.41
CA GLY A 5 1.19 1.19 -14.98
C GLY A 5 0.60 2.41 -15.72
N HIS A 6 -0.51 2.24 -16.42
CA HIS A 6 -1.16 3.27 -17.23
C HIS A 6 -2.68 3.22 -17.09
N ASP A 7 -3.21 3.64 -15.95
CA ASP A 7 -4.60 4.11 -15.79
C ASP A 7 -5.74 3.07 -15.69
N ALA A 8 -5.50 1.77 -15.68
CA ALA A 8 -6.61 0.82 -15.64
C ALA A 8 -6.26 -0.56 -15.07
N ILE A 9 -7.30 -1.26 -14.63
CA ILE A 9 -7.29 -2.68 -14.37
C ILE A 9 -7.91 -3.41 -15.55
N TYR A 10 -7.36 -4.57 -15.90
CA TYR A 10 -7.88 -5.40 -16.98
C TYR A 10 -8.39 -6.73 -16.42
N LYS A 11 -9.58 -7.12 -16.86
CA LYS A 11 -10.23 -8.37 -16.47
C LYS A 11 -10.41 -9.27 -17.68
N SER A 12 -10.02 -10.53 -17.57
CA SER A 12 -10.36 -11.61 -18.51
C SER A 12 -11.29 -12.62 -17.85
N THR A 13 -12.22 -13.17 -18.61
CA THR A 13 -13.11 -14.28 -18.23
C THR A 13 -12.90 -15.52 -19.09
N ASP A 14 -11.92 -15.49 -19.97
CA ASP A 14 -11.62 -16.53 -20.97
C ASP A 14 -10.14 -16.92 -20.99
N SER A 15 -9.53 -17.01 -19.80
CA SER A 15 -8.13 -17.42 -19.60
C SER A 15 -7.11 -16.51 -20.29
N GLY A 16 -7.41 -15.23 -20.42
CA GLY A 16 -6.49 -14.22 -20.94
C GLY A 16 -6.56 -13.99 -22.44
N ILE A 17 -7.56 -14.57 -23.13
CA ILE A 17 -7.73 -14.39 -24.58
C ILE A 17 -8.28 -12.98 -24.88
N ASN A 18 -9.31 -12.55 -24.14
CA ASN A 18 -9.88 -11.21 -24.24
C ASN A 18 -9.82 -10.49 -22.91
N TRP A 19 -9.67 -9.17 -22.94
CA TRP A 19 -9.52 -8.33 -21.75
C TRP A 19 -10.48 -7.15 -21.81
N THR A 20 -11.19 -6.93 -20.72
CA THR A 20 -12.03 -5.75 -20.52
C THR A 20 -11.30 -4.75 -19.64
N LYS A 21 -11.17 -3.52 -20.11
CA LYS A 21 -10.59 -2.41 -19.36
C LYS A 21 -11.57 -1.91 -18.30
N ILE A 22 -11.11 -1.70 -17.08
CA ILE A 22 -11.86 -1.12 -15.97
C ILE A 22 -11.04 0.07 -15.44
N GLU A 23 -11.55 1.26 -15.65
CA GLU A 23 -10.90 2.49 -15.20
C GLU A 23 -11.24 2.80 -13.75
N LEU A 24 -10.26 3.26 -13.00
CA LEU A 24 -10.42 3.77 -11.65
C LEU A 24 -10.36 5.30 -11.68
N TYR A 25 -11.23 5.96 -10.93
CA TYR A 25 -11.31 7.41 -10.88
C TYR A 25 -11.26 7.93 -9.46
N ALA A 26 -10.50 9.00 -9.24
CA ALA A 26 -10.49 9.76 -8.00
C ALA A 26 -11.07 11.16 -8.23
N PRO A 27 -11.82 11.72 -7.28
CA PRO A 27 -12.29 13.10 -7.37
C PRO A 27 -11.09 14.06 -7.30
N LEU A 28 -11.05 15.04 -8.19
CA LEU A 28 -10.03 16.11 -8.17
C LEU A 28 -10.26 17.11 -7.03
N SER A 29 -11.50 17.29 -6.60
CA SER A 29 -11.87 18.07 -5.42
C SER A 29 -13.29 17.70 -4.97
N GLU A 30 -13.62 17.95 -3.70
CA GLU A 30 -14.98 17.73 -3.19
C GLU A 30 -16.00 18.71 -3.78
N THR A 31 -15.54 19.88 -4.20
CA THR A 31 -16.40 20.94 -4.74
C THR A 31 -16.60 20.82 -6.25
N ASN A 32 -15.75 20.10 -6.95
CA ASN A 32 -15.80 20.01 -8.40
C ASN A 32 -15.87 18.55 -8.86
N LYS A 33 -17.04 17.94 -8.71
CA LYS A 33 -17.34 16.54 -9.08
C LYS A 33 -17.30 16.26 -10.59
N ILE A 34 -17.03 17.28 -11.41
CA ILE A 34 -17.16 17.21 -12.88
C ILE A 34 -15.93 16.56 -13.53
N HIS A 35 -14.79 16.51 -12.84
CA HIS A 35 -13.54 15.95 -13.39
C HIS A 35 -13.02 14.82 -12.49
N ASN A 36 -13.32 13.59 -12.88
CA ASN A 36 -12.65 12.44 -12.31
C ASN A 36 -11.26 12.29 -12.94
N LEU A 37 -10.26 12.16 -12.10
CA LEU A 37 -8.90 11.85 -12.52
C LEU A 37 -8.77 10.35 -12.67
N ALA A 38 -8.36 9.87 -13.84
CA ALA A 38 -7.93 8.49 -14.01
C ALA A 38 -6.67 8.23 -13.13
N VAL A 39 -6.69 7.16 -12.35
CA VAL A 39 -5.63 6.83 -11.42
C VAL A 39 -4.88 5.58 -11.86
N VAL A 40 -3.64 5.45 -11.45
CA VAL A 40 -2.83 4.25 -11.69
C VAL A 40 -3.10 3.24 -10.59
N PRO A 41 -3.62 2.05 -10.92
CA PRO A 41 -3.73 0.95 -9.97
C PRO A 41 -2.35 0.56 -9.44
N MET A 42 -2.26 0.26 -8.13
CA MET A 42 -1.01 -0.12 -7.50
C MET A 42 -1.05 -1.55 -7.00
N ASP A 43 -2.09 -1.92 -6.28
CA ASP A 43 -2.22 -3.24 -5.67
C ASP A 43 -3.65 -3.78 -5.84
N ILE A 44 -3.79 -5.11 -5.83
CA ILE A 44 -5.07 -5.81 -6.00
C ILE A 44 -5.14 -6.95 -4.99
N GLU A 45 -6.18 -6.94 -4.17
CA GLU A 45 -6.41 -7.92 -3.12
C GLU A 45 -7.82 -8.50 -3.16
N LEU A 46 -7.99 -9.65 -2.52
CA LEU A 46 -9.29 -10.28 -2.31
C LEU A 46 -9.68 -10.25 -0.84
N ASP A 47 -10.90 -9.82 -0.54
CA ASP A 47 -11.46 -10.02 0.79
C ASP A 47 -11.93 -11.48 0.98
N LYS A 48 -12.32 -11.85 2.20
CA LYS A 48 -12.79 -13.21 2.52
C LYS A 48 -14.05 -13.65 1.75
N ASN A 49 -14.76 -12.71 1.10
CA ASN A 49 -15.92 -12.98 0.27
C ASN A 49 -15.53 -13.06 -1.22
N ASN A 50 -14.24 -13.13 -1.53
CA ASN A 50 -13.68 -13.11 -2.88
C ASN A 50 -14.03 -11.84 -3.68
N ARG A 51 -14.32 -10.72 -3.02
CA ARG A 51 -14.48 -9.44 -3.69
C ARG A 51 -13.12 -8.84 -3.96
N VAL A 52 -12.96 -8.34 -5.16
CA VAL A 52 -11.74 -7.65 -5.59
C VAL A 52 -11.70 -6.24 -4.99
N TRP A 53 -10.56 -5.90 -4.46
CA TRP A 53 -10.20 -4.56 -4.02
C TRP A 53 -8.98 -4.10 -4.80
N ALA A 54 -8.84 -2.80 -4.97
CA ALA A 54 -7.67 -2.21 -5.61
C ALA A 54 -7.25 -0.94 -4.89
N SER A 55 -5.97 -0.65 -4.92
CA SER A 55 -5.42 0.62 -4.49
C SER A 55 -4.84 1.40 -5.66
N SER A 56 -4.41 2.63 -5.41
CA SER A 56 -3.84 3.49 -6.45
C SER A 56 -2.53 4.15 -6.03
N THR A 57 -1.75 4.53 -7.02
CA THR A 57 -0.61 5.44 -6.90
C THR A 57 -0.86 6.74 -7.67
N ILE A 58 0.12 7.63 -7.71
CA ILE A 58 0.02 8.94 -8.35
C ILE A 58 -0.33 8.80 -9.84
N SER A 59 -1.28 9.60 -10.31
CA SER A 59 -1.61 9.66 -11.73
C SER A 59 -0.44 10.23 -12.55
N PRO A 60 -0.08 9.60 -13.68
CA PRO A 60 0.96 10.10 -14.58
C PRO A 60 0.71 11.51 -15.10
N GLN A 61 -0.54 11.90 -15.26
CA GLN A 61 -0.92 13.26 -15.68
C GLN A 61 -0.44 14.35 -14.71
N TYR A 62 -0.22 14.00 -13.44
CA TYR A 62 0.29 14.92 -12.43
C TYR A 62 1.79 14.78 -12.16
N SER A 63 2.40 13.65 -12.49
CA SER A 63 3.86 13.49 -12.42
C SER A 63 4.58 14.20 -13.57
N LEU A 64 3.90 14.41 -14.71
CA LEU A 64 4.46 15.07 -15.90
C LEU A 64 4.30 16.60 -15.89
N VAL A 65 3.44 17.16 -15.06
CA VAL A 65 3.29 18.61 -14.89
C VAL A 65 4.27 19.10 -13.83
N GLY A 66 5.52 18.90 -14.10
CA GLY A 66 6.66 19.74 -13.84
C GLY A 66 6.97 20.26 -12.44
N ASP A 67 6.29 19.82 -11.39
CA ASP A 67 6.63 20.31 -10.06
C ASP A 67 6.64 19.20 -9.01
N GLN A 68 7.78 18.56 -8.88
CA GLN A 68 8.07 17.79 -7.67
C GLN A 68 8.00 18.66 -6.39
N TRP A 69 7.95 19.97 -6.54
CA TRP A 69 8.11 20.98 -5.49
C TRP A 69 7.14 22.17 -5.61
N GLY A 70 6.22 22.18 -6.54
CA GLY A 70 5.39 23.33 -6.87
C GLY A 70 3.95 23.28 -6.38
N SER A 71 3.20 24.28 -6.72
CA SER A 71 1.85 24.63 -6.26
C SER A 71 0.73 23.62 -6.54
N ASN A 72 1.02 22.49 -7.20
CA ASN A 72 0.07 21.40 -7.48
C ASN A 72 0.63 20.08 -6.96
N PRO A 73 0.27 19.66 -5.73
CA PRO A 73 0.70 18.39 -5.19
C PRO A 73 0.23 17.23 -6.08
N PRO A 74 1.03 16.14 -6.20
CA PRO A 74 0.66 14.94 -6.94
C PRO A 74 -0.67 14.39 -6.44
N LYS A 75 -1.57 14.02 -7.35
CA LYS A 75 -2.91 13.52 -7.06
C LYS A 75 -3.10 12.11 -7.63
N GLY A 76 -4.14 11.42 -7.17
CA GLY A 76 -4.55 10.12 -7.68
C GLY A 76 -4.05 8.93 -6.88
N GLY A 77 -3.10 9.09 -5.95
CA GLY A 77 -2.66 8.03 -5.05
C GLY A 77 -3.46 7.98 -3.75
N GLY A 78 -3.19 6.97 -2.91
CA GLY A 78 -3.86 6.83 -1.62
C GLY A 78 -5.33 6.42 -1.68
N ASN A 79 -5.84 6.03 -2.84
CA ASN A 79 -7.23 5.64 -2.99
C ASN A 79 -7.42 4.14 -2.86
N ILE A 80 -8.56 3.74 -2.31
CA ILE A 80 -8.96 2.36 -2.08
C ILE A 80 -10.32 2.15 -2.74
N TYR A 81 -10.40 1.15 -3.60
CA TYR A 81 -11.57 0.80 -4.39
C TYR A 81 -12.05 -0.60 -4.07
N ARG A 82 -13.35 -0.81 -4.15
CA ARG A 82 -13.98 -2.14 -4.10
C ARG A 82 -14.78 -2.38 -5.37
N PHE A 83 -14.58 -3.53 -5.97
CA PHE A 83 -15.33 -3.97 -7.15
C PHE A 83 -16.71 -4.50 -6.77
N ASN A 84 -17.64 -4.39 -7.71
CA ASN A 84 -18.91 -5.12 -7.64
C ASN A 84 -18.66 -6.64 -7.75
N GLU A 85 -19.69 -7.44 -7.52
CA GLU A 85 -19.58 -8.92 -7.51
C GLU A 85 -19.13 -9.47 -8.87
N GLU A 86 -19.57 -8.87 -9.97
CA GLU A 86 -19.16 -9.27 -11.31
C GLU A 86 -17.73 -8.81 -11.65
N GLY A 87 -17.13 -7.96 -10.84
CA GLY A 87 -15.81 -7.36 -11.10
C GLY A 87 -15.79 -6.54 -12.39
N SER A 88 -16.90 -5.89 -12.73
CA SER A 88 -17.05 -5.09 -13.95
C SER A 88 -16.93 -3.59 -13.71
N SER A 89 -17.06 -3.14 -12.48
CA SER A 89 -16.92 -1.75 -12.06
C SER A 89 -16.35 -1.66 -10.65
N ALA A 90 -15.69 -0.56 -10.33
CA ALA A 90 -15.13 -0.29 -9.02
C ALA A 90 -15.71 1.00 -8.43
N THR A 91 -15.95 0.99 -7.13
CA THR A 91 -16.39 2.13 -6.35
C THR A 91 -15.26 2.59 -5.45
N LEU A 92 -14.98 3.89 -5.42
CA LEU A 92 -14.06 4.49 -4.45
C LEU A 92 -14.66 4.32 -3.04
N ILE A 93 -13.93 3.66 -2.17
CA ILE A 93 -14.32 3.43 -0.77
C ILE A 93 -13.75 4.52 0.12
N ASN A 94 -12.44 4.81 -0.03
CA ASN A 94 -11.76 5.80 0.79
C ASN A 94 -10.56 6.39 0.05
N SER A 95 -10.10 7.55 0.54
CA SER A 95 -8.87 8.20 0.10
C SER A 95 -8.07 8.62 1.32
N ILE A 96 -6.79 8.27 1.37
CA ILE A 96 -5.87 8.72 2.42
C ILE A 96 -5.48 10.15 2.12
N ILE A 97 -6.11 11.08 2.84
CA ILE A 97 -5.90 12.51 2.69
C ILE A 97 -5.06 12.99 3.86
N VAL A 98 -3.90 13.53 3.57
CA VAL A 98 -2.93 14.00 4.58
C VAL A 98 -3.21 15.42 5.00
N GLU A 99 -3.64 16.29 4.07
CA GLU A 99 -3.88 17.67 4.34
C GLU A 99 -5.00 18.25 3.48
N ARG A 100 -5.82 19.11 4.11
CA ARG A 100 -6.84 19.94 3.43
C ARG A 100 -6.62 21.41 3.75
N GLN A 101 -6.84 22.26 2.76
CA GLN A 101 -6.86 23.70 2.93
C GLN A 101 -8.13 24.28 2.28
N ASN A 102 -8.96 24.96 3.06
CA ASN A 102 -10.24 25.52 2.60
C ASN A 102 -11.15 24.48 1.91
N GLY A 103 -11.15 23.24 2.39
CA GLY A 103 -11.90 22.13 1.82
C GLY A 103 -11.26 21.44 0.61
N ALA A 104 -10.23 22.03 0.01
CA ALA A 104 -9.49 21.42 -1.08
C ALA A 104 -8.45 20.41 -0.56
N ILE A 105 -8.32 19.28 -1.25
CA ILE A 105 -7.24 18.32 -0.98
C ILE A 105 -5.95 18.91 -1.54
N ILE A 106 -5.00 19.19 -0.65
CA ILE A 106 -3.68 19.72 -1.03
C ILE A 106 -2.58 18.66 -0.91
N ASN A 107 -2.73 17.70 -0.01
CA ASN A 107 -1.85 16.53 0.10
C ASN A 107 -2.65 15.26 0.34
N GLN A 108 -2.38 14.23 -0.45
CA GLN A 108 -2.95 12.90 -0.29
C GLN A 108 -1.88 11.82 -0.43
N GLY A 109 -2.25 10.60 -0.06
CA GLY A 109 -1.39 9.44 -0.23
C GLY A 109 -0.91 9.27 -1.68
N ARG A 110 0.17 8.50 -1.82
CA ARG A 110 0.79 8.17 -3.11
C ARG A 110 0.71 6.66 -3.33
N ARG A 111 1.84 5.97 -3.48
CA ARG A 111 1.91 4.51 -3.57
C ARG A 111 1.18 3.87 -2.39
N THR A 112 0.31 2.92 -2.65
CA THR A 112 -0.56 2.31 -1.63
C THR A 112 -0.60 0.81 -1.84
N GLU A 113 -0.07 0.06 -0.87
CA GLU A 113 -0.16 -1.40 -0.77
C GLU A 113 -1.26 -1.75 0.23
N MET A 114 -1.91 -2.88 0.06
CA MET A 114 -2.97 -3.32 0.97
C MET A 114 -2.97 -4.84 1.12
N THR A 115 -3.53 -5.33 2.22
CA THR A 115 -3.73 -6.76 2.44
C THR A 115 -4.88 -6.98 3.41
N PHE A 116 -5.57 -8.11 3.29
CA PHE A 116 -6.58 -8.52 4.26
C PHE A 116 -6.00 -9.49 5.28
N THR A 117 -6.25 -9.22 6.55
CA THR A 117 -5.97 -10.18 7.63
C THR A 117 -6.94 -11.35 7.57
N SER A 118 -6.60 -12.48 8.18
CA SER A 118 -7.46 -13.67 8.18
C SER A 118 -8.84 -13.47 8.82
N ASP A 119 -9.01 -12.45 9.66
CA ASP A 119 -10.30 -11.99 10.20
C ASP A 119 -10.96 -10.87 9.37
N ASN A 120 -10.41 -10.61 8.17
CA ASN A 120 -10.96 -9.66 7.20
C ASN A 120 -10.90 -8.18 7.57
N ASN A 121 -9.95 -7.80 8.41
CA ASN A 121 -9.57 -6.40 8.52
C ASN A 121 -8.65 -6.02 7.36
N LEU A 122 -8.80 -4.81 6.84
CA LEU A 122 -7.93 -4.29 5.81
C LEU A 122 -6.77 -3.51 6.45
N LEU A 123 -5.55 -3.97 6.19
CA LEU A 123 -4.32 -3.24 6.46
C LEU A 123 -3.91 -2.49 5.18
N VAL A 124 -3.44 -1.27 5.35
CA VAL A 124 -2.98 -0.42 4.25
C VAL A 124 -1.66 0.24 4.61
N LEU A 125 -0.70 0.12 3.72
CA LEU A 125 0.56 0.87 3.76
C LEU A 125 0.53 1.91 2.65
N CYS A 126 0.52 3.18 3.04
CA CYS A 126 0.48 4.29 2.11
C CYS A 126 1.71 5.18 2.25
N ILE A 127 2.38 5.46 1.16
CA ILE A 127 3.44 6.46 1.12
C ILE A 127 2.79 7.83 0.98
N ALA A 128 3.05 8.71 1.92
CA ALA A 128 2.39 10.02 1.98
C ALA A 128 3.36 11.14 2.33
N PRO A 129 3.07 12.38 1.92
CA PRO A 129 3.87 13.54 2.31
C PRO A 129 3.96 13.67 3.84
N GLN A 130 5.14 13.99 4.33
CA GLN A 130 5.35 14.41 5.71
C GLN A 130 5.18 15.92 5.80
N LEU A 131 4.37 16.38 6.74
CA LEU A 131 4.05 17.80 6.90
C LEU A 131 4.86 18.48 8.00
N ASP A 132 5.53 17.71 8.85
CA ASP A 132 6.23 18.25 10.02
C ASP A 132 7.69 18.65 9.71
N GLY A 133 8.09 19.81 10.21
CA GLY A 133 9.49 20.24 10.22
C GLY A 133 10.02 20.87 8.94
N GLY A 134 9.21 21.22 7.98
CA GLY A 134 9.64 21.91 6.75
C GLY A 134 10.41 21.03 5.76
N TYR A 135 10.45 19.73 5.97
CA TYR A 135 11.03 18.76 5.04
C TYR A 135 9.93 18.13 4.20
N TRP A 136 9.98 18.37 2.89
CA TRP A 136 9.01 17.82 1.92
C TRP A 136 9.32 16.36 1.57
N GLY A 137 9.56 15.54 2.59
CA GLY A 137 9.76 14.10 2.41
C GLY A 137 8.44 13.35 2.19
N VAL A 138 8.56 12.12 1.76
CA VAL A 138 7.45 11.15 1.75
C VAL A 138 7.80 10.01 2.68
N VAL A 139 6.86 9.64 3.54
CA VAL A 139 7.04 8.63 4.58
C VAL A 139 5.97 7.56 4.51
N PRO A 140 6.26 6.33 4.94
CA PRO A 140 5.25 5.31 5.10
C PRO A 140 4.25 5.68 6.19
N ARG A 141 2.97 5.41 5.94
CA ARG A 141 1.88 5.44 6.92
C ARG A 141 1.15 4.12 6.87
N LEU A 142 0.80 3.59 8.01
CA LEU A 142 0.10 2.33 8.16
C LEU A 142 -1.28 2.57 8.76
N TYR A 143 -2.27 1.86 8.25
CA TYR A 143 -3.66 1.97 8.70
C TYR A 143 -4.28 0.58 8.84
N LYS A 144 -5.22 0.46 9.77
CA LYS A 144 -6.02 -0.75 9.98
C LYS A 144 -7.48 -0.38 10.19
N GLY A 145 -8.37 -1.22 9.69
CA GLY A 145 -9.79 -1.11 9.95
C GLY A 145 -10.59 -2.26 9.38
N THR A 146 -11.78 -2.46 9.92
CA THR A 146 -12.81 -3.27 9.29
C THR A 146 -13.23 -2.63 7.97
N ILE A 147 -13.88 -3.40 7.11
CA ILE A 147 -14.46 -2.86 5.85
C ILE A 147 -15.41 -1.69 6.14
N GLU A 148 -16.20 -1.77 7.23
CA GLU A 148 -17.12 -0.70 7.61
C GLU A 148 -16.39 0.57 8.06
N GLU A 149 -15.33 0.45 8.84
CA GLU A 149 -14.51 1.59 9.25
C GLU A 149 -13.85 2.28 8.05
N TRP A 150 -13.39 1.51 7.05
CA TRP A 150 -12.87 2.07 5.81
C TRP A 150 -13.95 2.80 5.00
N ILE A 151 -15.17 2.26 4.92
CA ILE A 151 -16.31 2.94 4.26
C ILE A 151 -16.69 4.25 4.98
N ASN A 152 -16.63 4.26 6.30
CA ASN A 152 -17.01 5.40 7.12
C ASN A 152 -15.86 6.41 7.36
N GLY A 153 -14.63 6.09 6.94
CA GLY A 153 -13.46 6.93 7.15
C GLY A 153 -12.99 6.98 8.61
N THR A 154 -13.22 5.91 9.38
CA THR A 154 -12.89 5.79 10.81
C THR A 154 -11.78 4.76 11.08
N GLN A 155 -11.06 4.33 10.06
CA GLN A 155 -9.89 3.46 10.20
C GLN A 155 -8.82 4.10 11.10
N THR A 156 -8.08 3.26 11.80
CA THR A 156 -7.04 3.69 12.74
C THR A 156 -5.68 3.78 12.02
N GLU A 157 -4.95 4.86 12.23
CA GLU A 157 -3.52 4.95 11.87
C GLU A 157 -2.70 4.21 12.92
N LEU A 158 -1.77 3.37 12.46
CA LEU A 158 -0.92 2.52 13.28
C LEU A 158 0.47 3.14 13.46
N ASP A 159 1.15 2.73 14.53
CA ASP A 159 2.57 3.00 14.69
C ASP A 159 3.39 2.33 13.58
N LYS A 160 4.46 2.97 13.18
CA LYS A 160 5.37 2.47 12.15
C LYS A 160 6.47 1.60 12.75
N PRO A 161 7.03 0.65 11.98
CA PRO A 161 8.25 -0.02 12.38
C PRO A 161 9.39 0.97 12.62
N ILE A 162 10.16 0.74 13.67
CA ILE A 162 11.39 1.47 13.97
C ILE A 162 12.57 0.63 13.50
N ASP A 163 13.38 1.21 12.61
CA ASP A 163 14.62 0.60 12.16
C ASP A 163 15.69 0.68 13.25
N LYS A 164 16.44 -0.40 13.46
CA LYS A 164 17.51 -0.45 14.47
C LYS A 164 18.79 0.28 14.08
N ASP A 165 18.93 0.72 12.84
CA ASP A 165 20.02 1.60 12.44
C ASP A 165 19.79 3.00 13.00
N THR A 166 20.69 3.48 13.83
CA THR A 166 20.59 4.78 14.53
C THR A 166 20.64 6.00 13.60
N SER A 167 20.96 5.81 12.33
CA SER A 167 20.96 6.86 11.30
C SER A 167 19.65 6.98 10.55
N VAL A 168 18.64 6.19 10.93
CA VAL A 168 17.32 6.18 10.31
C VAL A 168 16.34 6.90 11.22
N GLU A 169 15.55 7.77 10.63
CA GLU A 169 14.48 8.46 11.35
C GLU A 169 13.37 7.48 11.73
N ASP A 170 12.87 7.57 12.95
CA ASP A 170 11.85 6.65 13.50
C ASP A 170 10.55 6.60 12.69
N TYR A 171 10.32 7.63 11.88
CA TYR A 171 9.11 7.73 11.06
C TYR A 171 9.28 7.16 9.64
N ASP A 172 10.48 6.73 9.23
CA ASP A 172 10.72 6.31 7.83
C ASP A 172 11.56 5.05 7.70
N PHE A 173 10.96 3.89 7.94
CA PHE A 173 11.61 2.59 7.74
C PHE A 173 11.94 2.28 6.26
N ALA A 174 11.37 3.04 5.32
CA ALA A 174 11.68 2.95 3.90
C ALA A 174 12.86 3.87 3.48
N ARG A 175 13.37 4.71 4.39
CA ARG A 175 14.55 5.58 4.20
C ARG A 175 14.48 6.44 2.94
N GLY A 176 13.31 7.08 2.70
CA GLY A 176 13.06 7.91 1.52
C GLY A 176 12.76 7.12 0.25
N GLN A 177 12.80 5.80 0.27
CA GLN A 177 12.58 4.95 -0.90
C GLN A 177 11.19 4.30 -0.95
N GLY A 178 10.23 4.79 -0.18
CA GLY A 178 8.88 4.24 -0.14
C GLY A 178 8.14 4.25 -1.48
N TYR A 179 8.55 5.10 -2.42
CA TYR A 179 8.03 5.07 -3.79
C TYR A 179 8.51 3.84 -4.58
N TYR A 180 9.63 3.25 -4.19
CA TYR A 180 10.30 2.14 -4.87
C TYR A 180 10.09 0.81 -4.15
N SER A 181 10.55 0.71 -2.90
CA SER A 181 10.62 -0.53 -2.15
C SER A 181 9.73 -0.50 -0.91
N VAL A 182 8.48 -0.88 -1.06
CA VAL A 182 7.60 -1.21 0.05
C VAL A 182 6.72 -2.40 -0.32
N SER A 183 6.42 -3.22 0.67
CA SER A 183 5.51 -4.35 0.55
C SER A 183 4.75 -4.56 1.86
N LEU A 184 3.55 -5.10 1.77
CA LEU A 184 2.69 -5.40 2.91
C LEU A 184 2.04 -6.76 2.71
N ALA A 185 2.04 -7.60 3.75
CA ALA A 185 1.32 -8.86 3.71
C ALA A 185 0.82 -9.27 5.10
N ALA A 186 -0.39 -9.79 5.18
CA ALA A 186 -0.93 -10.43 6.37
C ALA A 186 -0.78 -11.95 6.29
N HIS A 187 -0.55 -12.58 7.42
CA HIS A 187 -0.48 -14.04 7.48
C HIS A 187 -1.87 -14.65 7.21
N PRO A 188 -2.02 -15.59 6.26
CA PRO A 188 -3.34 -16.03 5.79
C PRO A 188 -4.17 -16.79 6.81
N SER A 189 -3.58 -17.28 7.91
CA SER A 189 -4.29 -18.03 8.95
C SER A 189 -4.04 -17.54 10.39
N ASN A 190 -3.26 -16.46 10.59
CA ASN A 190 -3.01 -15.86 11.90
C ASN A 190 -3.37 -14.38 11.85
N GLN A 191 -4.52 -14.02 12.42
CA GLN A 191 -5.06 -12.65 12.40
C GLN A 191 -4.15 -11.59 13.03
N GLY A 192 -3.30 -11.99 13.99
CA GLY A 192 -2.38 -11.07 14.64
C GLY A 192 -1.12 -10.81 13.83
N LYS A 193 -0.84 -11.61 12.80
CA LYS A 193 0.47 -11.61 12.15
C LYS A 193 0.45 -10.88 10.82
N ALA A 194 1.33 -9.86 10.71
CA ALA A 194 1.51 -9.06 9.51
C ALA A 194 2.99 -8.72 9.31
N TYR A 195 3.33 -8.37 8.07
CA TYR A 195 4.70 -8.06 7.66
C TYR A 195 4.71 -6.82 6.79
N VAL A 196 5.70 -5.97 7.00
CA VAL A 196 6.00 -4.85 6.11
C VAL A 196 7.46 -4.91 5.68
N GLY A 197 7.68 -4.70 4.41
CA GLY A 197 8.99 -4.55 3.80
C GLY A 197 9.25 -3.10 3.42
N GLY A 198 10.46 -2.70 3.52
CA GLY A 198 11.09 -1.49 3.03
C GLY A 198 12.54 -1.81 2.74
N ILE A 199 13.48 -1.05 3.30
CA ILE A 199 14.91 -1.44 3.29
C ILE A 199 15.14 -2.72 4.08
N ASN A 200 14.47 -2.89 5.19
CA ASN A 200 14.45 -4.10 6.01
C ASN A 200 13.03 -4.68 6.07
N LEU A 201 12.89 -5.91 6.53
CA LEU A 201 11.62 -6.57 6.78
C LEU A 201 11.28 -6.49 8.27
N PHE A 202 10.02 -6.20 8.56
CA PHE A 202 9.48 -6.13 9.91
C PHE A 202 8.25 -7.03 10.02
N SER A 203 7.99 -7.54 11.22
CA SER A 203 6.80 -8.32 11.53
C SER A 203 6.05 -7.77 12.73
N SER A 204 4.75 -7.94 12.73
CA SER A 204 3.85 -7.70 13.84
C SER A 204 3.20 -9.02 14.27
N ASN A 205 2.91 -9.16 15.56
CA ASN A 205 2.14 -10.27 16.12
C ASN A 205 0.80 -9.81 16.73
N ASN A 206 0.45 -8.54 16.55
CA ASN A 206 -0.76 -7.92 17.09
C ASN A 206 -1.46 -7.02 16.05
N SER A 207 -1.53 -7.51 14.80
CA SER A 207 -2.23 -6.86 13.68
C SER A 207 -1.72 -5.45 13.38
N GLY A 208 -0.42 -5.21 13.55
CA GLY A 208 0.21 -3.94 13.23
C GLY A 208 0.29 -2.93 14.37
N ASP A 209 -0.21 -3.26 15.58
CA ASP A 209 -0.14 -2.33 16.72
C ASP A 209 1.30 -2.16 17.25
N SER A 210 2.18 -3.11 16.98
CA SER A 210 3.63 -2.98 17.20
C SER A 210 4.42 -3.84 16.22
N TRP A 211 5.68 -3.48 15.98
CA TRP A 211 6.53 -4.10 14.97
C TRP A 211 7.89 -4.49 15.53
N GLY A 212 8.38 -5.65 15.13
CA GLY A 212 9.75 -6.10 15.38
C GLY A 212 10.53 -6.22 14.08
N GLN A 213 11.79 -5.79 14.08
CA GLN A 213 12.67 -5.96 12.91
C GLN A 213 13.05 -7.41 12.73
N LEU A 214 12.69 -8.01 11.59
CA LEU A 214 12.90 -9.41 11.27
C LEU A 214 14.20 -9.65 10.49
N THR A 215 14.55 -8.74 9.58
CA THR A 215 15.77 -8.82 8.78
C THR A 215 16.60 -7.55 8.86
N HIS A 216 17.84 -7.64 8.41
CA HIS A 216 18.71 -6.48 8.31
C HIS A 216 19.62 -6.58 7.07
N ARG A 217 19.66 -5.52 6.27
CA ARG A 217 20.40 -5.42 5.01
C ARG A 217 21.90 -5.71 5.09
N SER A 218 22.49 -5.64 6.27
CA SER A 218 23.91 -5.99 6.51
C SER A 218 24.10 -7.13 7.52
N GLY A 219 23.02 -7.75 8.02
CA GLY A 219 23.08 -8.81 9.03
C GLY A 219 23.49 -8.33 10.43
N ARG A 220 23.52 -7.02 10.69
CA ARG A 220 24.08 -6.45 11.93
C ARG A 220 23.17 -6.65 13.14
N PHE A 221 21.85 -6.53 12.97
CA PHE A 221 20.88 -6.55 14.08
C PHE A 221 19.86 -7.68 13.97
N ALA A 222 19.79 -8.32 12.81
CA ALA A 222 18.89 -9.42 12.51
C ALA A 222 19.44 -10.26 11.35
N GLN A 223 18.72 -11.31 10.95
CA GLN A 223 19.08 -12.16 9.80
C GLN A 223 19.35 -11.30 8.57
N TYR A 224 20.45 -11.59 7.85
CA TYR A 224 20.73 -10.92 6.59
C TYR A 224 19.69 -11.30 5.53
N VAL A 225 19.07 -10.30 4.94
CA VAL A 225 18.34 -10.36 3.67
C VAL A 225 18.70 -9.10 2.93
N HIS A 226 18.87 -9.18 1.61
CA HIS A 226 19.17 -8.01 0.79
C HIS A 226 18.08 -6.94 0.95
N ALA A 227 18.46 -5.67 0.84
CA ALA A 227 17.54 -4.54 0.95
C ALA A 227 16.50 -4.50 -0.16
N ASP A 228 15.56 -3.57 -0.03
CA ASP A 228 14.55 -3.21 -1.02
C ASP A 228 13.56 -4.34 -1.29
N HIS A 229 12.62 -4.49 -0.35
CA HIS A 229 11.61 -5.55 -0.38
C HIS A 229 10.40 -5.14 -1.24
N HIS A 230 10.05 -5.99 -2.20
CA HIS A 230 8.99 -5.72 -3.18
C HIS A 230 7.79 -6.65 -3.06
N ALA A 231 7.98 -7.85 -2.50
CA ALA A 231 6.92 -8.84 -2.40
C ALA A 231 7.12 -9.76 -1.18
N ILE A 232 6.01 -10.15 -0.57
CA ILE A 232 5.95 -11.14 0.49
C ILE A 232 4.81 -12.10 0.14
N ILE A 233 5.14 -13.38 -0.03
CA ILE A 233 4.18 -14.40 -0.49
C ILE A 233 4.23 -15.58 0.45
N PHE A 234 3.07 -16.07 0.88
CA PHE A 234 2.92 -17.28 1.68
C PHE A 234 2.64 -18.50 0.82
N ASN A 235 3.05 -19.67 1.29
CA ASN A 235 2.66 -20.94 0.69
C ASN A 235 1.22 -21.28 1.12
N ASP A 236 0.31 -21.37 0.18
CA ASP A 236 -1.12 -21.66 0.43
C ASP A 236 -1.32 -23.02 1.15
N ASN A 237 -0.46 -24.00 0.90
CA ASN A 237 -0.53 -25.33 1.54
C ASN A 237 0.16 -25.37 2.90
N ASN A 238 1.05 -24.45 3.19
CA ASN A 238 1.74 -24.33 4.46
C ASN A 238 2.06 -22.86 4.77
N PRO A 239 1.13 -22.11 5.38
CA PRO A 239 1.30 -20.69 5.64
C PRO A 239 2.47 -20.32 6.56
N GLN A 240 3.13 -21.30 7.19
CA GLN A 240 4.37 -21.05 7.91
C GLN A 240 5.56 -20.77 6.98
N GLN A 241 5.44 -21.12 5.71
CA GLN A 241 6.47 -20.86 4.71
C GLN A 241 6.16 -19.60 3.93
N MET A 242 7.18 -18.75 3.77
CA MET A 242 7.04 -17.54 2.96
C MET A 242 8.27 -17.32 2.06
N LEU A 243 8.02 -16.63 0.95
CA LEU A 243 9.03 -16.07 0.06
C LEU A 243 9.03 -14.55 0.20
N VAL A 244 10.20 -13.96 0.17
CA VAL A 244 10.39 -12.51 0.19
C VAL A 244 11.24 -12.13 -1.01
N GLY A 245 10.67 -11.32 -1.91
CA GLY A 245 11.36 -10.76 -3.06
C GLY A 245 12.02 -9.44 -2.72
N SER A 246 13.29 -9.28 -3.10
CA SER A 246 14.08 -8.05 -2.92
C SER A 246 14.96 -7.81 -4.14
N ASP A 247 15.66 -6.67 -4.20
CA ASP A 247 16.63 -6.40 -5.27
C ASP A 247 17.75 -7.46 -5.36
N GLY A 248 18.03 -8.15 -4.28
CA GLY A 248 19.03 -9.23 -4.25
C GLY A 248 18.48 -10.60 -4.68
N GLY A 249 17.22 -10.69 -5.06
CA GLY A 249 16.55 -11.92 -5.47
C GLY A 249 15.49 -12.39 -4.47
N VAL A 250 15.31 -13.70 -4.34
CA VAL A 250 14.26 -14.30 -3.51
C VAL A 250 14.87 -14.99 -2.29
N SER A 251 14.38 -14.65 -1.12
CA SER A 251 14.69 -15.30 0.16
C SER A 251 13.53 -16.19 0.59
N TYR A 252 13.86 -17.34 1.19
CA TYR A 252 12.89 -18.30 1.72
C TYR A 252 12.96 -18.37 3.23
N ALA A 253 11.80 -18.32 3.89
CA ALA A 253 11.64 -18.61 5.30
C ALA A 253 10.84 -19.91 5.48
N ALA A 254 11.41 -20.87 6.20
CA ALA A 254 10.73 -22.14 6.53
C ALA A 254 9.68 -21.97 7.64
N THR A 255 9.84 -20.92 8.43
CA THR A 255 8.89 -20.50 9.47
C THR A 255 8.65 -19.00 9.33
N ALA A 256 7.40 -18.61 9.29
CA ALA A 256 7.01 -17.21 9.17
C ALA A 256 7.17 -16.42 10.49
N GLY A 257 8.34 -16.57 11.14
CA GLY A 257 8.81 -15.81 12.32
C GLY A 257 8.05 -16.05 13.61
#